data_da754a918c998b891b0afe1a45996628
#
_entry.id   da754a918c998b891b0afe1a45996628
#
_cell.length_a   1.000
_cell.length_b   1.000
_cell.length_c   1.000
_cell.angle_alpha   90.00
_cell.angle_beta   90.00
_cell.angle_gamma   90.00
#
_symmetry.space_group_name_H-M   'P 1'
#
loop_
_entity.id
_entity.type
_entity.pdbx_description
1 polymer ?
#
loop_
_entity_poly.entity_id
_entity_poly.type
_entity_poly.pdbx_seq_one_letter_code
_entity_poly.pdbx_strand_id
1 'polypeptide(L)'
;MLHQQGWQDIVLIERRISHDFFERGKAFNYQLDGRGQHMLASIGLGEPSIQAYGVANKQFVLNSFGPDGKEKSFTVPFVLEDKQTAYWMTRSALIAMLHKRLEAVNSDGRIRQFYGHRFEGLEKTNTGVSAVAVNDMTRERQVFYPQLVLGCDGVNSNLRKSLASMDGLADRNFEMVVTPSASSCLLYKVIRLPKTLNVGGQKNTLSDHKKAYVFTSSYKALGERLSLFSLPVAREEEPRSANIILASGHKFWDIKTVDALTDYLRTAFPQLDIGQIFPAEEMDDFLNLKTGKFPDPQYSPNIFAQLDAGGNETTCVLLGDAAHAFPPDLGLGVNSALQDVYLLGQELAKDGSISAAAARYETARLPESRALVRLVKKVFPHQYNHIPWRFKISMAKFFVQLTLNKISGGLIDPPGFKLSQDERLGFQELEKRIFKTDLTLYVILSVILSALIYLAKRLF
;
A
#
# COMPACT_ATOMS: atom_id res chain seq x y z
N MET A 1 12.05 -17.85 1.41
CA MET A 1 12.61 -18.02 2.76
C MET A 1 12.42 -19.44 3.30
N LEU A 2 11.21 -19.98 3.46
CA LEU A 2 11.01 -21.35 3.98
C LEU A 2 11.83 -22.39 3.22
N HIS A 3 11.80 -22.37 1.89
CA HIS A 3 12.62 -23.26 1.05
C HIS A 3 14.12 -23.15 1.37
N GLN A 4 14.65 -21.92 1.55
CA GLN A 4 16.06 -21.69 1.93
C GLN A 4 16.40 -22.22 3.34
N GLN A 5 15.41 -22.33 4.22
CA GLN A 5 15.54 -22.89 5.57
C GLN A 5 15.33 -24.42 5.60
N GLY A 6 15.21 -25.06 4.43
CA GLY A 6 15.15 -26.51 4.32
C GLY A 6 13.77 -27.13 4.49
N TRP A 7 12.69 -26.35 4.47
CA TRP A 7 11.32 -26.90 4.49
C TRP A 7 11.07 -27.75 3.25
N GLN A 8 10.51 -28.96 3.44
CA GLN A 8 10.44 -29.99 2.40
C GLN A 8 9.13 -29.99 1.62
N ASP A 9 8.02 -29.65 2.24
CA ASP A 9 6.69 -29.61 1.61
C ASP A 9 6.06 -28.26 1.83
N ILE A 10 6.08 -27.42 0.81
CA ILE A 10 5.54 -26.06 0.85
C ILE A 10 4.37 -26.01 -0.13
N VAL A 11 3.19 -25.63 0.34
CA VAL A 11 2.01 -25.46 -0.49
C VAL A 11 1.68 -23.97 -0.61
N LEU A 12 1.58 -23.47 -1.84
CA LEU A 12 1.11 -22.13 -2.16
C LEU A 12 -0.30 -22.23 -2.74
N ILE A 13 -1.25 -21.56 -2.09
CA ILE A 13 -2.65 -21.48 -2.53
C ILE A 13 -2.92 -20.06 -3.02
N GLU A 14 -3.30 -19.90 -4.28
CA GLU A 14 -3.60 -18.62 -4.89
C GLU A 14 -4.93 -18.66 -5.63
N ARG A 15 -5.85 -17.75 -5.32
CA ARG A 15 -7.17 -17.69 -5.94
C ARG A 15 -7.13 -17.29 -7.41
N ARG A 16 -6.16 -16.48 -7.83
CA ARG A 16 -5.99 -16.14 -9.25
C ARG A 16 -5.60 -17.39 -10.04
N ILE A 17 -6.05 -17.42 -11.30
CA ILE A 17 -5.82 -18.57 -12.20
C ILE A 17 -4.36 -18.72 -12.63
N SER A 18 -3.57 -17.64 -12.53
CA SER A 18 -2.14 -17.63 -12.85
C SER A 18 -1.43 -16.47 -12.14
N HIS A 19 -0.10 -16.50 -12.11
CA HIS A 19 0.72 -15.41 -11.55
C HIS A 19 0.69 -14.13 -12.41
N ASP A 20 0.51 -14.25 -13.71
CA ASP A 20 0.47 -13.17 -14.69
C ASP A 20 -0.95 -12.62 -14.94
N PHE A 21 -1.96 -13.16 -14.24
CA PHE A 21 -3.32 -12.66 -14.33
C PHE A 21 -3.41 -11.17 -13.94
N PHE A 22 -3.74 -10.35 -14.92
CA PHE A 22 -3.81 -8.90 -14.74
C PHE A 22 -5.18 -8.46 -14.20
N GLU A 23 -5.23 -8.06 -12.93
CA GLU A 23 -6.42 -7.49 -12.30
C GLU A 23 -6.47 -5.97 -12.58
N ARG A 24 -7.25 -5.51 -13.56
CA ARG A 24 -7.38 -4.08 -13.92
C ARG A 24 -7.66 -3.17 -12.71
N GLY A 25 -8.62 -3.56 -11.87
CA GLY A 25 -9.02 -2.79 -10.68
C GLY A 25 -7.95 -2.72 -9.57
N LYS A 26 -6.85 -3.46 -9.72
CA LYS A 26 -5.74 -3.50 -8.77
C LYS A 26 -4.38 -3.23 -9.43
N ALA A 27 -4.38 -2.48 -10.52
CA ALA A 27 -3.17 -2.07 -11.21
C ALA A 27 -2.47 -0.91 -10.48
N PHE A 28 -2.04 -1.17 -9.24
CA PHE A 28 -1.32 -0.20 -8.41
C PHE A 28 0.17 -0.21 -8.70
N ASN A 29 0.79 0.95 -8.47
CA ASN A 29 2.23 1.05 -8.34
C ASN A 29 2.60 1.10 -6.85
N TYR A 30 3.64 0.38 -6.50
CA TYR A 30 4.24 0.37 -5.17
C TYR A 30 5.50 1.24 -5.16
N GLN A 31 5.75 1.87 -4.02
CA GLN A 31 7.08 2.39 -3.71
C GLN A 31 7.77 1.38 -2.80
N LEU A 32 8.78 0.71 -3.34
CA LEU A 32 9.59 -0.25 -2.59
C LEU A 32 10.72 0.49 -1.87
N ASP A 33 10.61 0.65 -0.56
CA ASP A 33 11.61 1.27 0.31
C ASP A 33 12.62 0.24 0.86
N GLY A 34 13.55 0.67 1.70
CA GLY A 34 14.57 -0.19 2.29
C GLY A 34 14.02 -1.38 3.07
N ARG A 35 12.85 -1.24 3.72
CA ARG A 35 12.21 -2.34 4.48
C ARG A 35 11.84 -3.50 3.56
N GLY A 36 11.16 -3.18 2.45
CA GLY A 36 10.82 -4.18 1.44
C GLY A 36 12.03 -4.75 0.73
N GLN A 37 13.02 -3.91 0.45
CA GLN A 37 14.28 -4.32 -0.20
C GLN A 37 15.10 -5.30 0.66
N HIS A 38 15.13 -5.13 2.00
CA HIS A 38 15.80 -6.06 2.90
C HIS A 38 15.24 -7.49 2.78
N MET A 39 13.90 -7.62 2.74
CA MET A 39 13.27 -8.92 2.52
C MET A 39 13.66 -9.50 1.15
N LEU A 40 13.57 -8.72 0.08
CA LEU A 40 13.91 -9.18 -1.26
C LEU A 40 15.37 -9.60 -1.35
N ALA A 41 16.29 -8.84 -0.77
CA ALA A 41 17.71 -9.20 -0.71
C ALA A 41 17.94 -10.53 0.02
N SER A 42 17.20 -10.79 1.12
CA SER A 42 17.32 -12.04 1.89
C SER A 42 16.94 -13.30 1.11
N ILE A 43 16.15 -13.15 0.03
CA ILE A 43 15.81 -14.25 -0.88
C ILE A 43 16.61 -14.22 -2.20
N GLY A 44 17.66 -13.41 -2.28
CA GLY A 44 18.53 -13.30 -3.45
C GLY A 44 18.01 -12.38 -4.55
N LEU A 45 17.06 -11.51 -4.25
CA LEU A 45 16.57 -10.44 -5.13
C LEU A 45 17.14 -9.10 -4.68
N GLY A 46 18.46 -8.90 -4.87
CA GLY A 46 19.14 -7.66 -4.56
C GLY A 46 18.85 -6.53 -5.56
N GLU A 47 19.56 -5.41 -5.38
CA GLU A 47 19.36 -4.18 -6.16
C GLU A 47 19.34 -4.39 -7.69
N PRO A 48 20.22 -5.19 -8.33
CA PRO A 48 20.16 -5.43 -9.78
C PRO A 48 18.83 -6.03 -10.24
N SER A 49 18.26 -6.96 -9.45
CA SER A 49 16.95 -7.54 -9.74
C SER A 49 15.85 -6.51 -9.62
N ILE A 50 15.90 -5.66 -8.60
CA ILE A 50 14.89 -4.60 -8.36
C ILE A 50 14.96 -3.56 -9.48
N GLN A 51 16.15 -3.16 -9.92
CA GLN A 51 16.34 -2.20 -11.02
C GLN A 51 15.79 -2.69 -12.37
N ALA A 52 15.81 -4.01 -12.59
CA ALA A 52 15.25 -4.59 -13.83
C ALA A 52 13.71 -4.49 -13.90
N TYR A 53 13.03 -4.32 -12.76
CA TYR A 53 11.57 -4.29 -12.65
C TYR A 53 11.02 -2.97 -12.11
N GLY A 54 11.87 -2.07 -11.62
CA GLY A 54 11.46 -0.83 -10.96
C GLY A 54 12.24 0.40 -11.44
N VAL A 55 11.66 1.56 -11.24
CA VAL A 55 12.26 2.87 -11.54
C VAL A 55 12.79 3.49 -10.25
N ALA A 56 14.08 3.80 -10.22
CA ALA A 56 14.72 4.42 -9.07
C ALA A 56 14.09 5.78 -8.72
N ASN A 57 13.81 5.98 -7.46
CA ASN A 57 13.19 7.20 -6.92
C ASN A 57 14.09 7.84 -5.87
N LYS A 58 15.18 8.46 -6.31
CA LYS A 58 16.08 9.26 -5.43
C LYS A 58 15.47 10.62 -5.11
N GLN A 59 14.83 11.24 -6.12
CA GLN A 59 14.12 12.51 -6.01
C GLN A 59 12.78 12.37 -6.73
N PHE A 60 11.69 12.56 -6.00
CA PHE A 60 10.37 12.47 -6.62
C PHE A 60 10.08 13.75 -7.41
N VAL A 61 10.35 13.71 -8.71
CA VAL A 61 10.00 14.78 -9.65
C VAL A 61 8.63 14.50 -10.21
N LEU A 62 7.73 15.46 -10.03
CA LEU A 62 6.37 15.41 -10.55
C LEU A 62 6.21 16.39 -11.70
N ASN A 63 5.84 15.89 -12.87
CA ASN A 63 5.53 16.69 -14.05
C ASN A 63 4.03 16.95 -14.09
N SER A 64 3.63 18.18 -13.80
CA SER A 64 2.23 18.59 -13.69
C SER A 64 1.79 19.34 -14.93
N PHE A 65 0.66 18.96 -15.49
CA PHE A 65 0.01 19.64 -16.61
C PHE A 65 -1.32 20.24 -16.14
N GLY A 66 -1.40 21.56 -16.22
CA GLY A 66 -2.63 22.30 -15.93
C GLY A 66 -3.62 22.22 -17.10
N PRO A 67 -4.87 22.75 -16.91
CA PRO A 67 -5.87 22.80 -17.98
C PRO A 67 -5.45 23.61 -19.21
N ASP A 68 -4.47 24.48 -19.05
CA ASP A 68 -3.86 25.29 -20.13
C ASP A 68 -2.76 24.52 -20.92
N GLY A 69 -2.55 23.25 -20.61
CA GLY A 69 -1.53 22.41 -21.23
C GLY A 69 -0.09 22.74 -20.83
N LYS A 70 0.12 23.72 -19.95
CA LYS A 70 1.47 24.11 -19.52
C LYS A 70 2.05 23.10 -18.53
N GLU A 71 3.27 22.67 -18.83
CA GLU A 71 4.05 21.82 -17.94
C GLU A 71 4.68 22.63 -16.81
N LYS A 72 4.61 22.07 -15.60
CA LYS A 72 5.35 22.52 -14.43
C LYS A 72 6.01 21.31 -13.80
N SER A 73 7.33 21.27 -13.81
CA SER A 73 8.09 20.23 -13.10
C SER A 73 8.56 20.76 -11.75
N PHE A 74 8.34 19.97 -10.73
CA PHE A 74 8.82 20.30 -9.39
C PHE A 74 9.24 19.05 -8.63
N THR A 75 10.30 19.20 -7.84
CA THR A 75 10.72 18.16 -6.91
C THR A 75 9.86 18.22 -5.66
N VAL A 76 9.21 17.11 -5.35
CA VAL A 76 8.37 17.03 -4.17
C VAL A 76 9.28 16.95 -2.93
N PRO A 77 9.18 17.88 -1.94
CA PRO A 77 10.12 17.96 -0.82
C PRO A 77 9.87 16.89 0.26
N PHE A 78 9.24 15.79 -0.12
CA PHE A 78 8.81 14.74 0.80
C PHE A 78 9.85 13.64 0.99
N VAL A 79 10.92 13.62 0.19
CA VAL A 79 11.93 12.55 0.21
C VAL A 79 13.05 12.90 1.18
N LEU A 80 13.48 11.95 2.01
CA LEU A 80 14.71 12.07 2.82
C LEU A 80 15.92 11.92 1.91
N GLU A 81 16.93 12.77 2.09
CA GLU A 81 18.12 12.83 1.23
C GLU A 81 19.07 11.64 1.43
N ASP A 82 19.18 11.17 2.67
CA ASP A 82 20.13 10.10 3.10
C ASP A 82 19.49 8.73 3.28
N LYS A 83 18.31 8.49 2.74
CA LYS A 83 17.69 7.16 2.75
C LYS A 83 18.19 6.30 1.61
N GLN A 84 18.03 4.99 1.76
CA GLN A 84 18.20 4.03 0.66
C GLN A 84 17.30 4.41 -0.52
N THR A 85 17.80 4.26 -1.75
CA THR A 85 17.03 4.53 -2.95
C THR A 85 15.76 3.66 -2.98
N ALA A 86 14.60 4.30 -3.02
CA ALA A 86 13.35 3.58 -3.22
C ALA A 86 13.08 3.35 -4.72
N TYR A 87 12.23 2.38 -5.05
CA TYR A 87 11.89 2.05 -6.43
C TYR A 87 10.38 2.07 -6.65
N TRP A 88 9.93 2.77 -7.70
CA TRP A 88 8.58 2.60 -8.19
C TRP A 88 8.48 1.30 -8.98
N MET A 89 7.49 0.50 -8.66
CA MET A 89 7.27 -0.80 -9.30
C MET A 89 5.78 -1.07 -9.40
N THR A 90 5.32 -1.55 -10.57
CA THR A 90 3.95 -2.00 -10.69
C THR A 90 3.72 -3.28 -9.88
N ARG A 91 2.48 -3.50 -9.43
CA ARG A 91 2.12 -4.75 -8.74
C ARG A 91 2.44 -5.98 -9.59
N SER A 92 2.17 -5.92 -10.90
CA SER A 92 2.49 -6.99 -11.85
C SER A 92 3.98 -7.26 -11.96
N ALA A 93 4.81 -6.21 -12.01
CA ALA A 93 6.26 -6.34 -12.06
C ALA A 93 6.83 -6.99 -10.79
N LEU A 94 6.33 -6.60 -9.60
CA LEU A 94 6.73 -7.23 -8.34
C LEU A 94 6.36 -8.72 -8.31
N ILE A 95 5.16 -9.07 -8.73
CA ILE A 95 4.71 -10.47 -8.78
C ILE A 95 5.55 -11.27 -9.78
N ALA A 96 5.81 -10.74 -10.97
CA ALA A 96 6.63 -11.39 -11.98
C ALA A 96 8.08 -11.63 -11.48
N MET A 97 8.67 -10.65 -10.79
CA MET A 97 9.99 -10.78 -10.18
C MET A 97 10.03 -11.88 -9.11
N LEU A 98 9.02 -11.90 -8.22
CA LEU A 98 8.92 -12.91 -7.17
C LEU A 98 8.66 -14.31 -7.76
N HIS A 99 7.79 -14.42 -8.77
CA HIS A 99 7.50 -15.69 -9.44
C HIS A 99 8.73 -16.26 -10.15
N LYS A 100 9.46 -15.43 -10.88
CA LYS A 100 10.71 -15.85 -11.52
C LYS A 100 11.72 -16.38 -10.48
N ARG A 101 11.79 -15.78 -9.30
CA ARG A 101 12.64 -16.27 -8.21
C ARG A 101 12.12 -17.59 -7.64
N LEU A 102 10.80 -17.72 -7.49
CA LEU A 102 10.15 -18.95 -7.03
C LEU A 102 10.49 -20.11 -7.96
N GLU A 103 10.35 -19.94 -9.27
CA GLU A 103 10.70 -20.98 -10.27
C GLU A 103 12.17 -21.35 -10.19
N ALA A 104 13.06 -20.36 -10.09
CA ALA A 104 14.49 -20.59 -10.02
C ALA A 104 14.93 -21.40 -8.77
N VAL A 105 14.20 -21.31 -7.65
CA VAL A 105 14.53 -22.08 -6.44
C VAL A 105 13.77 -23.41 -6.34
N ASN A 106 12.71 -23.60 -7.08
CA ASN A 106 11.84 -24.77 -6.99
C ASN A 106 12.22 -25.89 -7.98
N SER A 107 13.49 -25.97 -8.37
CA SER A 107 13.98 -27.06 -9.24
C SER A 107 13.85 -28.46 -8.62
N ASP A 108 13.76 -28.54 -7.31
CA ASP A 108 13.59 -29.76 -6.53
C ASP A 108 12.11 -30.13 -6.26
N GLY A 109 11.16 -29.31 -6.71
CA GLY A 109 9.73 -29.58 -6.60
C GLY A 109 9.13 -29.49 -5.19
N ARG A 110 9.87 -28.96 -4.21
CA ARG A 110 9.40 -28.82 -2.82
C ARG A 110 8.28 -27.79 -2.64
N ILE A 111 8.02 -26.94 -3.65
CA ILE A 111 6.95 -25.93 -3.60
C ILE A 111 5.88 -26.32 -4.60
N ARG A 112 4.75 -26.75 -4.10
CA ARG A 112 3.56 -27.07 -4.90
C ARG A 112 2.67 -25.84 -4.99
N GLN A 113 2.24 -25.48 -6.20
CA GLN A 113 1.46 -24.26 -6.46
C GLN A 113 0.06 -24.62 -6.92
N PHE A 114 -0.95 -24.14 -6.21
CA PHE A 114 -2.37 -24.33 -6.51
C PHE A 114 -2.99 -22.98 -6.91
N TYR A 115 -2.94 -22.66 -8.20
CA TYR A 115 -3.63 -21.51 -8.79
C TYR A 115 -5.11 -21.83 -9.02
N GLY A 116 -5.96 -20.80 -9.04
CA GLY A 116 -7.41 -20.97 -9.15
C GLY A 116 -8.06 -21.55 -7.89
N HIS A 117 -7.30 -21.66 -6.79
CA HIS A 117 -7.77 -22.23 -5.53
C HIS A 117 -7.89 -21.16 -4.45
N ARG A 118 -9.06 -21.11 -3.83
CA ARG A 118 -9.34 -20.22 -2.71
C ARG A 118 -9.18 -20.99 -1.40
N PHE A 119 -8.38 -20.47 -0.48
CA PHE A 119 -8.38 -21.00 0.88
C PHE A 119 -9.75 -20.76 1.51
N GLU A 120 -10.40 -21.81 1.97
CA GLU A 120 -11.75 -21.76 2.53
C GLU A 120 -11.73 -21.58 4.05
N GLY A 121 -10.87 -22.30 4.74
CA GLY A 121 -10.74 -22.22 6.19
C GLY A 121 -9.93 -23.36 6.79
N LEU A 122 -9.96 -23.41 8.12
CA LEU A 122 -9.40 -24.48 8.93
C LEU A 122 -10.53 -25.37 9.45
N GLU A 123 -10.29 -26.67 9.51
CA GLU A 123 -11.22 -27.65 10.10
C GLU A 123 -10.47 -28.49 11.14
N LYS A 124 -11.02 -28.62 12.36
CA LYS A 124 -10.50 -29.55 13.36
C LYS A 124 -10.99 -30.96 13.03
N THR A 125 -10.08 -31.91 13.04
CA THR A 125 -10.36 -33.34 12.86
C THR A 125 -9.85 -34.13 14.05
N ASN A 126 -10.17 -35.42 14.13
CA ASN A 126 -9.66 -36.31 15.19
C ASN A 126 -8.14 -36.53 15.10
N THR A 127 -7.52 -36.20 13.95
CA THR A 127 -6.10 -36.45 13.66
C THR A 127 -5.27 -35.16 13.50
N GLY A 128 -5.86 -34.00 13.66
CA GLY A 128 -5.16 -32.75 13.51
C GLY A 128 -6.04 -31.61 12.99
N VAL A 129 -5.41 -30.49 12.65
CA VAL A 129 -6.06 -29.35 11.99
C VAL A 129 -5.77 -29.42 10.51
N SER A 130 -6.82 -29.42 9.69
CA SER A 130 -6.69 -29.36 8.25
C SER A 130 -6.90 -27.95 7.71
N ALA A 131 -6.15 -27.63 6.65
CA ALA A 131 -6.30 -26.43 5.83
C ALA A 131 -7.01 -26.81 4.54
N VAL A 132 -8.14 -26.18 4.25
CA VAL A 132 -9.00 -26.51 3.12
C VAL A 132 -8.91 -25.44 2.05
N ALA A 133 -8.63 -25.86 0.82
CA ALA A 133 -8.70 -25.03 -0.37
C ALA A 133 -9.71 -25.58 -1.37
N VAL A 134 -10.39 -24.70 -2.09
CA VAL A 134 -11.41 -25.06 -3.09
C VAL A 134 -11.04 -24.42 -4.41
N ASN A 135 -11.04 -25.22 -5.46
CA ASN A 135 -10.91 -24.72 -6.81
C ASN A 135 -12.19 -23.94 -7.19
N ASP A 136 -12.04 -22.66 -7.54
CA ASP A 136 -13.20 -21.80 -7.81
C ASP A 136 -13.99 -22.20 -9.07
N MET A 137 -13.36 -22.92 -10.00
CA MET A 137 -14.00 -23.41 -11.25
C MET A 137 -14.61 -24.80 -11.09
N THR A 138 -13.82 -25.79 -10.63
CA THR A 138 -14.25 -27.19 -10.53
C THR A 138 -14.99 -27.52 -9.25
N ARG A 139 -14.89 -26.66 -8.22
CA ARG A 139 -15.39 -26.89 -6.87
C ARG A 139 -14.72 -28.06 -6.13
N GLU A 140 -13.66 -28.59 -6.69
CA GLU A 140 -12.87 -29.63 -6.04
C GLU A 140 -12.20 -29.09 -4.77
N ARG A 141 -12.29 -29.90 -3.70
CA ARG A 141 -11.65 -29.58 -2.41
C ARG A 141 -10.28 -30.24 -2.34
N GLN A 142 -9.30 -29.47 -1.91
CA GLN A 142 -7.96 -29.92 -1.52
C GLN A 142 -7.79 -29.75 -0.02
N VAL A 143 -7.35 -30.80 0.66
CA VAL A 143 -7.19 -30.83 2.11
C VAL A 143 -5.71 -31.08 2.44
N PHE A 144 -5.15 -30.25 3.29
CA PHE A 144 -3.76 -30.32 3.73
C PHE A 144 -3.71 -30.39 5.26
N TYR A 145 -2.68 -31.04 5.82
CA TYR A 145 -2.42 -31.12 7.26
C TYR A 145 -1.09 -30.44 7.60
N PRO A 146 -1.07 -29.11 7.69
CA PRO A 146 0.17 -28.33 7.83
C PRO A 146 0.62 -28.23 9.29
N GLN A 147 1.94 -28.17 9.50
CA GLN A 147 2.54 -27.73 10.76
C GLN A 147 2.52 -26.20 10.89
N LEU A 148 2.54 -25.47 9.75
CA LEU A 148 2.54 -24.02 9.69
C LEU A 148 1.58 -23.53 8.61
N VAL A 149 0.66 -22.62 8.96
CA VAL A 149 -0.22 -21.92 8.02
C VAL A 149 0.11 -20.43 8.05
N LEU A 150 0.47 -19.86 6.90
CA LEU A 150 0.74 -18.45 6.74
C LEU A 150 -0.41 -17.75 6.01
N GLY A 151 -1.13 -16.89 6.72
CA GLY A 151 -2.22 -16.08 6.18
C GLY A 151 -1.70 -14.81 5.49
N CYS A 152 -1.48 -14.90 4.18
CA CYS A 152 -1.14 -13.79 3.31
C CYS A 152 -2.32 -13.39 2.41
N ASP A 153 -3.55 -13.69 2.84
CA ASP A 153 -4.79 -13.66 2.07
C ASP A 153 -5.54 -12.30 2.13
N GLY A 154 -4.83 -11.26 2.61
CA GLY A 154 -5.25 -9.87 2.52
C GLY A 154 -6.30 -9.45 3.56
N VAL A 155 -6.84 -8.24 3.39
CA VAL A 155 -7.73 -7.59 4.37
C VAL A 155 -8.97 -8.42 4.74
N ASN A 156 -9.48 -9.22 3.81
CA ASN A 156 -10.64 -10.11 4.03
C ASN A 156 -10.24 -11.54 4.41
N SER A 157 -9.09 -11.72 5.03
CA SER A 157 -8.47 -12.99 5.36
C SER A 157 -9.46 -14.05 5.86
N ASN A 158 -9.49 -15.18 5.16
CA ASN A 158 -10.27 -16.35 5.57
C ASN A 158 -9.57 -17.11 6.70
N LEU A 159 -8.21 -17.09 6.74
CA LEU A 159 -7.49 -17.65 7.89
C LEU A 159 -7.85 -16.93 9.17
N ARG A 160 -7.82 -15.58 9.16
CA ARG A 160 -8.18 -14.80 10.35
C ARG A 160 -9.61 -15.07 10.78
N LYS A 161 -10.59 -15.16 9.87
CA LYS A 161 -11.98 -15.50 10.16
C LYS A 161 -12.10 -16.89 10.76
N SER A 162 -11.37 -17.88 10.23
CA SER A 162 -11.34 -19.23 10.78
C SER A 162 -10.82 -19.23 12.22
N LEU A 163 -9.73 -18.48 12.50
CA LEU A 163 -9.19 -18.35 13.85
C LEU A 163 -10.16 -17.65 14.81
N ALA A 164 -10.87 -16.62 14.35
CA ALA A 164 -11.87 -15.90 15.14
C ALA A 164 -13.06 -16.77 15.55
N SER A 165 -13.42 -17.76 14.71
CA SER A 165 -14.56 -18.65 14.95
C SER A 165 -14.17 -20.01 15.57
N MET A 166 -12.87 -20.26 15.83
CA MET A 166 -12.38 -21.56 16.25
C MET A 166 -12.44 -21.73 17.77
N ASP A 167 -13.04 -22.84 18.22
CA ASP A 167 -13.08 -23.20 19.64
C ASP A 167 -11.67 -23.46 20.20
N GLY A 168 -11.47 -23.09 21.47
CA GLY A 168 -10.19 -23.27 22.17
C GLY A 168 -9.21 -22.12 22.01
N LEU A 169 -9.62 -21.02 21.39
CA LEU A 169 -8.86 -19.76 21.29
C LEU A 169 -9.51 -18.63 22.10
N ALA A 170 -10.20 -18.94 23.21
CA ALA A 170 -10.97 -17.96 24.01
C ALA A 170 -10.12 -16.79 24.54
N ASP A 171 -8.82 -17.02 24.78
CA ASP A 171 -7.89 -16.00 25.27
C ASP A 171 -7.28 -15.15 24.13
N ARG A 172 -7.65 -15.41 22.87
CA ARG A 172 -7.13 -14.73 21.68
C ARG A 172 -8.23 -14.08 20.87
N ASN A 173 -7.99 -12.87 20.44
CA ASN A 173 -8.92 -12.11 19.62
C ASN A 173 -8.34 -11.84 18.24
N PHE A 174 -9.00 -12.35 17.21
CA PHE A 174 -8.64 -12.15 15.79
C PHE A 174 -9.59 -11.19 15.07
N GLU A 175 -10.60 -10.65 15.75
CA GLU A 175 -11.45 -9.60 15.20
C GLU A 175 -10.65 -8.30 15.01
N MET A 176 -10.83 -7.68 13.85
CA MET A 176 -10.10 -6.47 13.52
C MET A 176 -10.53 -5.29 14.38
N VAL A 177 -9.56 -4.62 14.98
CA VAL A 177 -9.76 -3.29 15.57
C VAL A 177 -9.72 -2.26 14.45
N VAL A 178 -10.87 -1.77 14.06
CA VAL A 178 -11.06 -0.85 12.94
C VAL A 178 -11.13 0.60 13.44
N THR A 179 -10.42 1.50 12.77
CA THR A 179 -10.44 2.93 13.12
C THR A 179 -10.59 3.76 11.84
N PRO A 180 -11.68 4.54 11.67
CA PRO A 180 -11.85 5.37 10.48
C PRO A 180 -10.73 6.39 10.30
N SER A 181 -10.37 6.68 9.05
CA SER A 181 -9.46 7.76 8.66
C SER A 181 -10.11 8.69 7.64
N ALA A 182 -9.45 9.81 7.35
CA ALA A 182 -9.92 10.74 6.34
C ALA A 182 -10.03 10.11 4.94
N SER A 183 -9.18 9.12 4.64
CA SER A 183 -9.16 8.40 3.36
C SER A 183 -10.15 7.23 3.28
N SER A 184 -10.75 6.83 4.39
CA SER A 184 -11.69 5.68 4.45
C SER A 184 -12.99 5.91 3.67
N CYS A 185 -13.35 7.18 3.41
CA CYS A 185 -14.54 7.54 2.62
C CYS A 185 -14.24 7.59 1.11
N LEU A 186 -13.01 7.34 0.68
CA LEU A 186 -12.61 7.48 -0.71
C LEU A 186 -12.83 6.18 -1.48
N LEU A 187 -13.35 6.36 -2.68
CA LEU A 187 -13.44 5.33 -3.70
C LEU A 187 -12.41 5.59 -4.78
N TYR A 188 -11.99 4.53 -5.45
CA TYR A 188 -11.07 4.65 -6.57
C TYR A 188 -11.46 3.74 -7.74
N LYS A 189 -11.11 4.16 -8.93
CA LYS A 189 -11.02 3.33 -10.13
C LYS A 189 -9.69 3.60 -10.84
N VAL A 190 -9.19 2.57 -11.49
CA VAL A 190 -7.96 2.64 -12.29
C VAL A 190 -8.34 2.74 -13.75
N ILE A 191 -7.83 3.74 -14.45
CA ILE A 191 -7.95 3.89 -15.89
C ILE A 191 -6.62 3.63 -16.56
N ARG A 192 -6.64 2.92 -17.67
CA ARG A 192 -5.45 2.59 -18.44
C ARG A 192 -5.02 3.77 -19.28
N LEU A 193 -3.74 4.02 -19.34
CA LEU A 193 -3.16 5.06 -20.18
C LEU A 193 -2.40 4.43 -21.34
N PRO A 194 -2.43 5.03 -22.54
CA PRO A 194 -1.58 4.61 -23.66
C PRO A 194 -0.11 4.88 -23.34
N LYS A 195 0.78 4.24 -24.10
CA LYS A 195 2.24 4.41 -23.97
C LYS A 195 2.66 5.87 -24.20
N THR A 196 2.00 6.53 -25.13
CA THR A 196 2.24 7.93 -25.49
C THR A 196 0.99 8.76 -25.25
N LEU A 197 1.18 9.97 -24.74
CA LEU A 197 0.12 10.93 -24.45
C LEU A 197 0.39 12.24 -25.18
N ASN A 198 -0.60 12.73 -25.91
CA ASN A 198 -0.54 14.09 -26.49
C ASN A 198 -1.17 15.08 -25.52
N VAL A 199 -0.46 16.15 -25.19
CA VAL A 199 -0.88 17.17 -24.23
C VAL A 199 -0.88 18.54 -24.89
N GLY A 200 -1.92 19.34 -24.61
CA GLY A 200 -1.92 20.76 -24.90
C GLY A 200 -2.29 21.19 -26.33
N GLY A 201 -2.94 20.33 -27.13
CA GLY A 201 -3.32 20.68 -28.52
C GLY A 201 -2.14 20.95 -29.44
N GLN A 202 -0.93 21.01 -28.91
CA GLN A 202 0.34 20.96 -29.62
C GLN A 202 0.84 19.52 -29.60
N LYS A 203 1.64 19.10 -30.58
CA LYS A 203 2.22 17.75 -30.68
C LYS A 203 3.26 17.46 -29.59
N ASN A 204 3.01 17.86 -28.35
CA ASN A 204 3.85 17.48 -27.21
C ASN A 204 3.50 16.06 -26.81
N THR A 205 4.22 15.11 -27.36
CA THR A 205 4.05 13.71 -27.04
C THR A 205 4.85 13.36 -25.78
N LEU A 206 4.16 12.98 -24.73
CA LEU A 206 4.81 12.43 -23.55
C LEU A 206 5.05 10.95 -23.78
N SER A 207 6.31 10.57 -23.91
CA SER A 207 6.71 9.18 -24.18
C SER A 207 7.59 8.58 -23.07
N ASP A 208 8.04 9.40 -22.11
CA ASP A 208 8.96 8.93 -21.08
C ASP A 208 8.20 8.13 -20.00
N HIS A 209 8.25 6.81 -20.13
CA HIS A 209 7.62 5.88 -19.20
C HIS A 209 8.24 5.90 -17.79
N LYS A 210 9.45 6.45 -17.64
CA LYS A 210 10.18 6.56 -16.35
C LYS A 210 9.84 7.82 -15.55
N LYS A 211 8.96 8.69 -16.08
CA LYS A 211 8.53 9.91 -15.37
C LYS A 211 7.14 9.76 -14.76
N ALA A 212 6.95 10.43 -13.62
CA ALA A 212 5.62 10.60 -13.01
C ALA A 212 4.93 11.83 -13.62
N TYR A 213 3.65 11.70 -13.95
CA TYR A 213 2.83 12.77 -14.51
C TYR A 213 1.56 12.96 -13.68
N VAL A 214 1.14 14.22 -13.55
CA VAL A 214 -0.16 14.58 -13.01
C VAL A 214 -0.88 15.54 -13.96
N PHE A 215 -2.10 15.18 -14.32
CA PHE A 215 -2.99 16.05 -15.10
C PHE A 215 -4.05 16.58 -14.13
N THR A 216 -4.14 17.91 -14.02
CA THR A 216 -5.10 18.56 -13.14
C THR A 216 -6.30 19.07 -13.94
N SER A 217 -7.50 18.86 -13.39
CA SER A 217 -8.74 19.28 -14.05
C SER A 217 -8.91 20.79 -14.09
N SER A 218 -9.78 21.24 -15.00
CA SER A 218 -10.26 22.61 -15.07
C SER A 218 -11.23 22.89 -13.90
N TYR A 219 -10.78 23.59 -12.88
CA TYR A 219 -11.65 24.01 -11.76
C TYR A 219 -12.83 24.90 -12.22
N LYS A 220 -12.60 25.78 -13.22
CA LYS A 220 -13.65 26.64 -13.76
C LYS A 220 -14.79 25.85 -14.40
N ALA A 221 -14.48 24.72 -15.05
CA ALA A 221 -15.47 23.90 -15.74
C ALA A 221 -16.22 22.96 -14.78
N LEU A 222 -15.53 22.38 -13.79
CA LEU A 222 -16.12 21.39 -12.88
C LEU A 222 -16.59 21.94 -11.53
N GLY A 223 -16.07 23.09 -11.08
CA GLY A 223 -16.25 23.60 -9.73
C GLY A 223 -15.48 22.79 -8.67
N GLU A 224 -14.66 21.82 -9.10
CA GLU A 224 -13.91 20.91 -8.24
C GLU A 224 -12.55 20.54 -8.87
N ARG A 225 -11.66 19.97 -8.07
CA ARG A 225 -10.35 19.50 -8.57
C ARG A 225 -10.35 17.98 -8.66
N LEU A 226 -10.11 17.50 -9.87
CA LEU A 226 -9.83 16.12 -10.17
C LEU A 226 -8.38 16.03 -10.68
N SER A 227 -7.69 14.95 -10.39
CA SER A 227 -6.35 14.71 -10.93
C SER A 227 -6.24 13.28 -11.45
N LEU A 228 -5.61 13.13 -12.61
CA LEU A 228 -5.13 11.85 -13.10
C LEU A 228 -3.64 11.77 -12.76
N PHE A 229 -3.27 10.82 -11.92
CA PHE A 229 -1.92 10.64 -11.46
C PHE A 229 -1.32 9.35 -12.02
N SER A 230 -0.31 9.48 -12.87
CA SER A 230 0.40 8.36 -13.50
C SER A 230 1.80 8.23 -12.94
N LEU A 231 2.09 7.08 -12.35
CA LEU A 231 3.40 6.73 -11.83
C LEU A 231 4.28 6.10 -12.93
N PRO A 232 5.62 6.15 -12.77
CA PRO A 232 6.54 5.57 -13.74
C PRO A 232 6.46 4.04 -13.77
N VAL A 233 6.83 3.46 -14.90
CA VAL A 233 6.98 2.03 -15.13
C VAL A 233 8.40 1.74 -15.64
N ALA A 234 8.95 0.56 -15.33
CA ALA A 234 10.33 0.24 -15.67
C ALA A 234 10.53 -0.06 -17.16
N ARG A 235 9.53 -0.67 -17.80
CA ARG A 235 9.59 -1.07 -19.20
C ARG A 235 8.52 -0.35 -20.00
N GLU A 236 8.85 0.01 -21.23
CA GLU A 236 7.93 0.71 -22.11
C GLU A 236 6.66 -0.09 -22.44
N GLU A 237 6.78 -1.42 -22.48
CA GLU A 237 5.67 -2.34 -22.75
C GLU A 237 4.70 -2.47 -21.58
N GLU A 238 5.11 -2.09 -20.38
CA GLU A 238 4.24 -2.17 -19.20
C GLU A 238 3.06 -1.21 -19.34
N PRO A 239 1.84 -1.68 -19.07
CA PRO A 239 0.67 -0.83 -19.10
C PRO A 239 0.79 0.26 -18.03
N ARG A 240 0.70 1.51 -18.46
CA ARG A 240 0.56 2.65 -17.55
C ARG A 240 -0.88 2.76 -17.10
N SER A 241 -1.06 3.26 -15.91
CA SER A 241 -2.40 3.53 -15.39
C SER A 241 -2.43 4.85 -14.63
N ALA A 242 -3.61 5.44 -14.57
CA ALA A 242 -3.89 6.55 -13.67
C ALA A 242 -5.02 6.17 -12.71
N ASN A 243 -4.98 6.74 -11.52
CA ASN A 243 -6.02 6.54 -10.51
C ASN A 243 -6.95 7.75 -10.48
N ILE A 244 -8.25 7.50 -10.50
CA ILE A 244 -9.29 8.47 -10.14
C ILE A 244 -9.72 8.15 -8.71
N ILE A 245 -9.49 9.08 -7.79
CA ILE A 245 -9.75 8.92 -6.35
C ILE A 245 -10.68 10.05 -5.92
N LEU A 246 -11.90 9.73 -5.47
CA LEU A 246 -12.94 10.71 -5.10
C LEU A 246 -13.73 10.20 -3.89
N ALA A 247 -14.41 11.11 -3.18
CA ALA A 247 -15.31 10.76 -2.10
C ALA A 247 -16.45 9.84 -2.58
N SER A 248 -16.95 8.98 -1.72
CA SER A 248 -17.99 7.99 -2.06
C SER A 248 -19.31 8.63 -2.55
N GLY A 249 -19.65 9.83 -2.08
CA GLY A 249 -20.84 10.58 -2.53
C GLY A 249 -20.62 11.48 -3.74
N HIS A 250 -19.50 11.35 -4.45
CA HIS A 250 -19.19 12.21 -5.57
C HIS A 250 -20.00 11.81 -6.82
N LYS A 251 -20.60 12.80 -7.50
CA LYS A 251 -21.45 12.62 -8.71
C LYS A 251 -20.77 11.86 -9.87
N PHE A 252 -19.45 11.86 -9.92
CA PHE A 252 -18.69 11.07 -10.90
C PHE A 252 -19.06 9.58 -10.88
N TRP A 253 -19.39 9.03 -9.71
CA TRP A 253 -19.75 7.62 -9.56
C TRP A 253 -21.14 7.27 -10.12
N ASP A 254 -21.95 8.30 -10.45
CA ASP A 254 -23.29 8.13 -11.04
C ASP A 254 -23.25 8.05 -12.58
N ILE A 255 -22.10 8.33 -13.20
CA ILE A 255 -21.91 8.22 -14.65
C ILE A 255 -21.99 6.74 -15.06
N LYS A 256 -22.88 6.44 -16.04
CA LYS A 256 -23.19 5.06 -16.46
C LYS A 256 -23.01 4.81 -17.95
N THR A 257 -22.74 5.85 -18.76
CA THR A 257 -22.61 5.74 -20.21
C THR A 257 -21.26 6.22 -20.67
N VAL A 258 -20.74 5.65 -21.76
CA VAL A 258 -19.47 6.03 -22.39
C VAL A 258 -19.48 7.49 -22.79
N ASP A 259 -20.57 7.97 -23.41
CA ASP A 259 -20.70 9.35 -23.86
C ASP A 259 -20.62 10.32 -22.68
N ALA A 260 -21.38 10.09 -21.62
CA ALA A 260 -21.36 10.94 -20.43
C ALA A 260 -19.99 10.95 -19.73
N LEU A 261 -19.29 9.81 -19.70
CA LEU A 261 -17.93 9.72 -19.16
C LEU A 261 -16.94 10.50 -20.04
N THR A 262 -17.04 10.33 -21.35
CA THR A 262 -16.20 11.03 -22.33
C THR A 262 -16.37 12.54 -22.22
N ASP A 263 -17.60 13.02 -22.17
CA ASP A 263 -17.90 14.46 -22.04
C ASP A 263 -17.44 15.02 -20.70
N TYR A 264 -17.63 14.25 -19.61
CA TYR A 264 -17.11 14.64 -18.29
C TYR A 264 -15.57 14.77 -18.33
N LEU A 265 -14.85 13.78 -18.90
CA LEU A 265 -13.39 13.80 -18.95
C LEU A 265 -12.87 14.89 -19.90
N ARG A 266 -13.53 15.15 -21.04
CA ARG A 266 -13.20 16.28 -21.93
C ARG A 266 -13.33 17.63 -21.23
N THR A 267 -14.41 17.79 -20.46
CA THR A 267 -14.64 18.99 -19.66
C THR A 267 -13.61 19.12 -18.53
N ALA A 268 -13.30 18.01 -17.88
CA ALA A 268 -12.32 17.97 -16.80
C ALA A 268 -10.91 18.26 -17.26
N PHE A 269 -10.49 17.67 -18.39
CA PHE A 269 -9.11 17.67 -18.88
C PHE A 269 -9.01 18.20 -20.31
N PRO A 270 -9.30 19.50 -20.53
CA PRO A 270 -9.26 20.08 -21.89
C PRO A 270 -7.86 20.03 -22.54
N GLN A 271 -6.79 19.84 -21.75
CA GLN A 271 -5.43 19.66 -22.22
C GLN A 271 -5.14 18.27 -22.80
N LEU A 272 -6.06 17.30 -22.66
CA LEU A 272 -5.90 15.93 -23.13
C LEU A 272 -6.84 15.65 -24.31
N ASP A 273 -6.36 14.94 -25.31
CA ASP A 273 -7.23 14.35 -26.35
C ASP A 273 -7.88 13.08 -25.80
N ILE A 274 -9.03 13.27 -25.15
CA ILE A 274 -9.73 12.17 -24.44
C ILE A 274 -10.10 11.03 -25.38
N GLY A 275 -10.51 11.33 -26.62
CA GLY A 275 -10.89 10.29 -27.59
C GLY A 275 -9.70 9.43 -28.03
N GLN A 276 -8.52 10.01 -28.11
CA GLN A 276 -7.29 9.30 -28.44
C GLN A 276 -6.73 8.53 -27.24
N ILE A 277 -6.80 9.13 -26.04
CA ILE A 277 -6.22 8.55 -24.82
C ILE A 277 -7.08 7.41 -24.28
N PHE A 278 -8.40 7.56 -24.37
CA PHE A 278 -9.37 6.60 -23.86
C PHE A 278 -10.34 6.18 -24.97
N PRO A 279 -10.00 5.16 -25.76
CA PRO A 279 -10.94 4.59 -26.73
C PRO A 279 -12.25 4.14 -26.07
N ALA A 280 -13.34 4.06 -26.83
CA ALA A 280 -14.66 3.70 -26.32
C ALA A 280 -14.67 2.36 -25.55
N GLU A 281 -13.89 1.37 -26.00
CA GLU A 281 -13.72 0.09 -25.31
C GLU A 281 -13.09 0.26 -23.92
N GLU A 282 -12.07 1.09 -23.78
CA GLU A 282 -11.43 1.37 -22.49
C GLU A 282 -12.39 2.11 -21.54
N MET A 283 -13.23 3.00 -22.08
CA MET A 283 -14.28 3.70 -21.31
C MET A 283 -15.36 2.75 -20.82
N ASP A 284 -15.81 1.82 -21.70
CA ASP A 284 -16.79 0.80 -21.33
C ASP A 284 -16.25 -0.14 -20.25
N ASP A 285 -15.04 -0.63 -20.45
CA ASP A 285 -14.33 -1.43 -19.45
C ASP A 285 -14.20 -0.69 -18.10
N PHE A 286 -13.84 0.60 -18.14
CA PHE A 286 -13.74 1.42 -16.93
C PHE A 286 -15.10 1.56 -16.22
N LEU A 287 -16.20 1.74 -16.95
CA LEU A 287 -17.54 1.82 -16.36
C LEU A 287 -17.94 0.53 -15.69
N ASN A 288 -17.66 -0.62 -16.33
CA ASN A 288 -17.98 -1.95 -15.83
C ASN A 288 -17.05 -2.41 -14.69
N LEU A 289 -15.88 -1.76 -14.52
CA LEU A 289 -14.95 -2.10 -13.46
C LEU A 289 -15.57 -1.82 -12.09
N LYS A 290 -15.48 -2.80 -11.19
CA LYS A 290 -15.90 -2.62 -9.79
C LYS A 290 -15.11 -1.48 -9.13
N THR A 291 -15.82 -0.53 -8.55
CA THR A 291 -15.23 0.55 -7.78
C THR A 291 -14.55 -0.02 -6.53
N GLY A 292 -13.28 0.31 -6.35
CA GLY A 292 -12.53 -0.03 -5.15
C GLY A 292 -12.80 0.97 -4.03
N LYS A 293 -12.70 0.52 -2.79
CA LYS A 293 -12.72 1.36 -1.58
C LYS A 293 -11.41 1.16 -0.83
N PHE A 294 -10.84 2.23 -0.30
CA PHE A 294 -9.69 2.09 0.58
C PHE A 294 -10.13 1.44 1.89
N PRO A 295 -9.33 0.48 2.42
CA PRO A 295 -9.64 -0.12 3.71
C PRO A 295 -9.56 0.93 4.82
N ASP A 296 -10.40 0.79 5.83
CA ASP A 296 -10.19 1.51 7.08
C ASP A 296 -8.87 1.05 7.72
N PRO A 297 -8.08 1.95 8.34
CA PRO A 297 -6.94 1.53 9.16
C PRO A 297 -7.36 0.55 10.24
N GLN A 298 -6.77 -0.64 10.23
CA GLN A 298 -7.19 -1.74 11.10
C GLN A 298 -6.04 -2.71 11.38
N TYR A 299 -6.11 -3.38 12.51
CA TYR A 299 -5.17 -4.43 12.89
C TYR A 299 -5.86 -5.53 13.67
N SER A 300 -5.33 -6.75 13.60
CA SER A 300 -5.73 -7.88 14.43
C SER A 300 -5.05 -7.78 15.80
N PRO A 301 -5.77 -7.90 16.93
CA PRO A 301 -5.18 -7.89 18.26
C PRO A 301 -4.19 -9.02 18.52
N ASN A 302 -4.37 -10.16 17.85
CA ASN A 302 -3.44 -11.28 17.82
C ASN A 302 -3.14 -11.65 16.36
N ILE A 303 -1.91 -12.05 16.08
CA ILE A 303 -1.47 -12.42 14.73
C ILE A 303 -0.89 -13.83 14.64
N PHE A 304 -0.94 -14.58 15.73
CA PHE A 304 -0.48 -15.95 15.86
C PHE A 304 -1.48 -16.78 16.66
N ALA A 305 -1.64 -18.04 16.30
CA ALA A 305 -2.37 -19.04 17.08
C ALA A 305 -1.65 -20.39 16.99
N GLN A 306 -1.64 -21.12 18.10
CA GLN A 306 -1.33 -22.54 18.13
C GLN A 306 -2.61 -23.33 18.31
N LEU A 307 -2.81 -24.32 17.44
CA LEU A 307 -3.94 -25.22 17.45
C LEU A 307 -3.42 -26.63 17.71
N ASP A 308 -4.09 -27.35 18.60
CA ASP A 308 -3.86 -28.76 18.84
C ASP A 308 -5.14 -29.54 18.54
N ALA A 309 -4.99 -30.63 17.80
CA ALA A 309 -6.04 -31.59 17.57
C ALA A 309 -5.42 -32.98 17.35
N GLY A 310 -5.90 -33.98 18.07
CA GLY A 310 -5.40 -35.37 17.95
C GLY A 310 -3.89 -35.52 18.24
N GLY A 311 -3.31 -34.66 19.06
CA GLY A 311 -1.87 -34.66 19.37
C GLY A 311 -0.97 -34.07 18.29
N ASN A 312 -1.54 -33.50 17.21
CA ASN A 312 -0.80 -32.79 16.18
C ASN A 312 -0.99 -31.27 16.31
N GLU A 313 0.13 -30.57 16.34
CA GLU A 313 0.16 -29.11 16.50
C GLU A 313 0.22 -28.42 15.13
N THR A 314 -0.62 -27.39 14.94
CA THR A 314 -0.59 -26.50 13.79
C THR A 314 -0.42 -25.07 14.27
N THR A 315 0.61 -24.41 13.79
CA THR A 315 0.86 -22.98 14.05
C THR A 315 0.28 -22.14 12.92
N CYS A 316 -0.53 -21.15 13.24
CA CYS A 316 -1.09 -20.20 12.27
C CYS A 316 -0.54 -18.81 12.52
N VAL A 317 -0.13 -18.10 11.45
CA VAL A 317 0.43 -16.73 11.54
C VAL A 317 -0.20 -15.84 10.47
N LEU A 318 -0.66 -14.65 10.84
CA LEU A 318 -1.18 -13.63 9.94
C LEU A 318 -0.06 -12.65 9.53
N LEU A 319 0.00 -12.32 8.25
CA LEU A 319 1.02 -11.44 7.67
C LEU A 319 0.38 -10.38 6.76
N GLY A 320 0.98 -9.20 6.66
CA GLY A 320 0.53 -8.12 5.80
C GLY A 320 -0.90 -7.69 6.09
N ASP A 321 -1.69 -7.44 5.05
CA ASP A 321 -3.08 -6.97 5.18
C ASP A 321 -4.01 -7.93 5.92
N ALA A 322 -3.62 -9.20 6.08
CA ALA A 322 -4.37 -10.14 6.92
C ALA A 322 -4.23 -9.80 8.42
N ALA A 323 -3.09 -9.23 8.81
CA ALA A 323 -2.79 -8.80 10.18
C ALA A 323 -3.09 -7.31 10.41
N HIS A 324 -2.75 -6.44 9.43
CA HIS A 324 -2.89 -4.99 9.52
C HIS A 324 -3.11 -4.39 8.12
N ALA A 325 -4.22 -3.73 7.92
CA ALA A 325 -4.56 -3.10 6.66
C ALA A 325 -4.84 -1.60 6.85
N PHE A 326 -4.53 -0.80 5.85
CA PHE A 326 -4.74 0.64 5.90
C PHE A 326 -4.72 1.26 4.49
N PRO A 327 -5.26 2.49 4.32
CA PRO A 327 -5.17 3.21 3.06
C PRO A 327 -3.73 3.43 2.60
N PRO A 328 -3.48 3.61 1.29
CA PRO A 328 -2.13 3.78 0.75
C PRO A 328 -1.50 5.16 1.05
N ASP A 329 -1.97 5.86 2.07
CA ASP A 329 -1.63 7.24 2.42
C ASP A 329 -0.14 7.48 2.65
N LEU A 330 0.57 6.50 3.16
CA LEU A 330 2.02 6.56 3.40
C LEU A 330 2.85 5.72 2.44
N GLY A 331 2.21 4.94 1.55
CA GLY A 331 2.91 4.02 0.64
C GLY A 331 3.64 2.85 1.33
N LEU A 332 3.26 2.53 2.57
CA LEU A 332 3.98 1.56 3.42
C LEU A 332 3.39 0.14 3.40
N GLY A 333 2.24 -0.10 2.75
CA GLY A 333 1.54 -1.39 2.82
C GLY A 333 2.39 -2.57 2.37
N VAL A 334 2.94 -2.52 1.16
CA VAL A 334 3.79 -3.59 0.61
C VAL A 334 5.09 -3.75 1.41
N ASN A 335 5.70 -2.64 1.83
CA ASN A 335 6.95 -2.65 2.59
C ASN A 335 6.75 -3.28 3.97
N SER A 336 5.65 -2.96 4.63
CA SER A 336 5.28 -3.54 5.92
C SER A 336 4.98 -5.04 5.80
N ALA A 337 4.27 -5.47 4.75
CA ALA A 337 4.00 -6.88 4.49
C ALA A 337 5.28 -7.68 4.18
N LEU A 338 6.20 -7.13 3.39
CA LEU A 338 7.49 -7.75 3.13
C LEU A 338 8.35 -7.81 4.40
N GLN A 339 8.30 -6.78 5.24
CA GLN A 339 8.98 -6.75 6.53
C GLN A 339 8.43 -7.84 7.48
N ASP A 340 7.12 -8.10 7.47
CA ASP A 340 6.51 -9.20 8.24
C ASP A 340 7.12 -10.55 7.85
N VAL A 341 7.24 -10.82 6.54
CA VAL A 341 7.84 -12.04 6.02
C VAL A 341 9.30 -12.16 6.45
N TYR A 342 10.06 -11.05 6.38
CA TYR A 342 11.46 -11.01 6.79
C TYR A 342 11.61 -11.34 8.27
N LEU A 343 10.85 -10.67 9.13
CA LEU A 343 10.93 -10.84 10.60
C LEU A 343 10.51 -12.25 11.03
N LEU A 344 9.39 -12.76 10.49
CA LEU A 344 8.97 -14.14 10.78
C LEU A 344 10.03 -15.14 10.32
N GLY A 345 10.58 -14.95 9.13
CA GLY A 345 11.64 -15.81 8.62
C GLY A 345 12.90 -15.81 9.49
N GLN A 346 13.25 -14.68 10.07
CA GLN A 346 14.36 -14.56 11.03
C GLN A 346 14.06 -15.34 12.33
N GLU A 347 12.82 -15.27 12.82
CA GLU A 347 12.42 -16.00 14.05
C GLU A 347 12.36 -17.51 13.80
N LEU A 348 11.90 -17.95 12.64
CA LEU A 348 11.87 -19.37 12.25
C LEU A 348 13.26 -19.97 12.04
N ALA A 349 14.28 -19.14 11.73
CA ALA A 349 15.66 -19.59 11.59
C ALA A 349 16.38 -19.79 12.92
N LYS A 350 15.83 -19.33 14.04
CA LYS A 350 16.38 -19.53 15.37
C LYS A 350 15.98 -20.91 15.91
N ASP A 351 16.78 -21.45 16.82
CA ASP A 351 16.44 -22.69 17.51
C ASP A 351 15.11 -22.57 18.27
N GLY A 352 14.35 -23.65 18.28
CA GLY A 352 13.07 -23.75 18.98
C GLY A 352 11.93 -24.27 18.10
N SER A 353 10.73 -24.36 18.68
CA SER A 353 9.54 -24.80 17.97
C SER A 353 9.00 -23.70 17.03
N ILE A 354 8.23 -24.10 16.03
CA ILE A 354 7.52 -23.18 15.12
C ILE A 354 6.63 -22.21 15.91
N SER A 355 5.93 -22.73 16.93
CA SER A 355 5.08 -21.96 17.82
C SER A 355 5.86 -20.91 18.63
N ALA A 356 7.03 -21.26 19.16
CA ALA A 356 7.89 -20.33 19.88
C ALA A 356 8.40 -19.21 18.93
N ALA A 357 8.75 -19.53 17.69
CA ALA A 357 9.14 -18.55 16.69
C ALA A 357 7.97 -17.59 16.35
N ALA A 358 6.77 -18.12 16.17
CA ALA A 358 5.57 -17.33 15.90
C ALA A 358 5.20 -16.41 17.09
N ALA A 359 5.35 -16.88 18.32
CA ALA A 359 5.12 -16.09 19.53
C ALA A 359 6.13 -14.93 19.66
N ARG A 360 7.42 -15.17 19.37
CA ARG A 360 8.44 -14.11 19.33
C ARG A 360 8.15 -13.08 18.24
N TYR A 361 7.75 -13.54 17.06
CA TYR A 361 7.31 -12.67 15.98
C TYR A 361 6.12 -11.79 16.40
N GLU A 362 5.06 -12.37 16.97
CA GLU A 362 3.90 -11.61 17.46
C GLU A 362 4.33 -10.55 18.48
N THR A 363 5.15 -10.93 19.46
CA THR A 363 5.63 -10.02 20.52
C THR A 363 6.38 -8.81 19.93
N ALA A 364 7.22 -9.04 18.94
CA ALA A 364 8.00 -7.98 18.30
C ALA A 364 7.14 -7.13 17.34
N ARG A 365 6.25 -7.78 16.56
CA ARG A 365 5.59 -7.14 15.43
C ARG A 365 4.28 -6.44 15.78
N LEU A 366 3.52 -6.98 16.72
CA LEU A 366 2.19 -6.43 17.03
C LEU A 366 2.22 -4.97 17.51
N PRO A 367 3.14 -4.54 18.40
CA PRO A 367 3.25 -3.13 18.78
C PRO A 367 3.59 -2.20 17.60
N GLU A 368 4.44 -2.66 16.67
CA GLU A 368 4.82 -1.95 15.46
C GLU A 368 3.63 -1.78 14.50
N SER A 369 2.86 -2.84 14.27
CA SER A 369 1.66 -2.82 13.43
C SER A 369 0.59 -1.86 13.99
N ARG A 370 0.39 -1.87 15.31
CA ARG A 370 -0.53 -0.93 16.00
C ARG A 370 -0.07 0.52 15.84
N ALA A 371 1.23 0.78 15.98
CA ALA A 371 1.79 2.12 15.78
C ALA A 371 1.64 2.58 14.34
N LEU A 372 1.92 1.70 13.36
CA LEU A 372 1.75 1.98 11.93
C LEU A 372 0.31 2.38 11.59
N VAL A 373 -0.69 1.64 12.06
CA VAL A 373 -2.12 1.94 11.86
C VAL A 373 -2.50 3.30 12.45
N ARG A 374 -1.93 3.69 13.60
CA ARG A 374 -2.15 5.03 14.17
C ARG A 374 -1.44 6.13 13.38
N LEU A 375 -0.23 5.86 12.87
CA LEU A 375 0.54 6.81 12.06
C LEU A 375 -0.17 7.17 10.75
N VAL A 376 -0.74 6.20 10.05
CA VAL A 376 -1.50 6.44 8.81
C VAL A 376 -2.60 7.49 8.98
N LYS A 377 -3.24 7.53 10.14
CA LYS A 377 -4.29 8.52 10.45
C LYS A 377 -3.76 9.93 10.69
N LYS A 378 -2.53 10.07 11.17
CA LYS A 378 -1.98 11.34 11.68
C LYS A 378 -1.05 12.04 10.70
N VAL A 379 -0.28 11.25 9.93
CA VAL A 379 0.89 11.79 9.21
C VAL A 379 0.50 12.63 8.01
N PHE A 380 -0.44 12.19 7.18
CA PHE A 380 -0.90 12.95 6.01
C PHE A 380 -2.40 12.71 5.70
N PRO A 381 -3.31 13.07 6.62
CA PRO A 381 -4.70 12.61 6.61
C PRO A 381 -5.57 13.15 5.47
N HIS A 382 -5.14 14.21 4.76
CA HIS A 382 -5.95 14.90 3.74
C HIS A 382 -5.24 15.02 2.39
N GLN A 383 -4.27 14.16 2.09
CA GLN A 383 -3.45 14.24 0.87
C GLN A 383 -4.24 14.21 -0.45
N TYR A 384 -5.39 13.58 -0.47
CA TYR A 384 -6.25 13.51 -1.67
C TYR A 384 -7.12 14.75 -1.87
N ASN A 385 -6.93 15.78 -1.05
CA ASN A 385 -7.60 17.10 -1.17
C ASN A 385 -9.14 17.05 -1.25
N HIS A 386 -9.76 15.99 -0.73
CA HIS A 386 -11.22 15.86 -0.70
C HIS A 386 -11.90 16.82 0.29
N ILE A 387 -11.14 17.44 1.21
CA ILE A 387 -11.55 18.53 2.11
C ILE A 387 -10.55 19.68 1.96
N PRO A 388 -10.74 20.60 1.02
CA PRO A 388 -9.70 21.57 0.60
C PRO A 388 -9.14 22.45 1.73
N TRP A 389 -9.96 22.89 2.67
CA TRP A 389 -9.48 23.74 3.77
C TRP A 389 -8.60 22.95 4.76
N ARG A 390 -8.92 21.69 5.04
CA ARG A 390 -8.11 20.82 5.89
C ARG A 390 -6.79 20.46 5.21
N PHE A 391 -6.81 20.21 3.91
CA PHE A 391 -5.60 20.03 3.12
C PHE A 391 -4.67 21.25 3.22
N LYS A 392 -5.20 22.48 3.06
CA LYS A 392 -4.41 23.71 3.19
C LYS A 392 -3.75 23.83 4.58
N ILE A 393 -4.48 23.53 5.65
CA ILE A 393 -3.94 23.54 7.01
C ILE A 393 -2.84 22.50 7.18
N SER A 394 -3.06 21.27 6.68
CA SER A 394 -2.05 20.21 6.73
C SER A 394 -0.78 20.60 5.98
N MET A 395 -0.91 21.23 4.82
CA MET A 395 0.22 21.73 4.04
C MET A 395 0.94 22.89 4.73
N ALA A 396 0.22 23.83 5.34
CA ALA A 396 0.82 24.90 6.13
C ALA A 396 1.64 24.33 7.30
N LYS A 397 1.05 23.38 8.06
CA LYS A 397 1.78 22.67 9.14
C LYS A 397 3.02 21.98 8.59
N PHE A 398 2.93 21.29 7.46
CA PHE A 398 4.04 20.60 6.82
C PHE A 398 5.20 21.57 6.51
N PHE A 399 4.93 22.70 5.87
CA PHE A 399 5.97 23.67 5.53
C PHE A 399 6.56 24.38 6.77
N VAL A 400 5.75 24.68 7.78
CA VAL A 400 6.25 25.20 9.07
C VAL A 400 7.22 24.21 9.71
N GLN A 401 6.85 22.93 9.80
CA GLN A 401 7.73 21.88 10.34
C GLN A 401 9.02 21.75 9.54
N LEU A 402 8.93 21.75 8.20
CA LEU A 402 10.10 21.66 7.33
C LEU A 402 11.06 22.85 7.57
N THR A 403 10.51 24.04 7.70
CA THR A 403 11.29 25.26 7.99
C THR A 403 11.95 25.19 9.36
N LEU A 404 11.21 24.80 10.39
CA LEU A 404 11.73 24.67 11.76
C LEU A 404 12.81 23.58 11.85
N ASN A 405 12.62 22.45 11.18
CA ASN A 405 13.65 21.40 11.07
C ASN A 405 14.96 21.97 10.48
N LYS A 406 14.86 22.73 9.39
CA LYS A 406 16.02 23.34 8.73
C LYS A 406 16.71 24.39 9.61
N ILE A 407 15.94 25.30 10.22
CA ILE A 407 16.49 26.39 11.07
C ILE A 407 17.11 25.81 12.35
N SER A 408 16.52 24.78 12.93
CA SER A 408 17.02 24.14 14.16
C SER A 408 18.22 23.20 13.92
N GLY A 409 18.70 23.08 12.67
CA GLY A 409 19.77 22.12 12.34
C GLY A 409 19.38 20.66 12.62
N GLY A 410 18.08 20.33 12.53
CA GLY A 410 17.56 18.97 12.76
C GLY A 410 17.19 18.66 14.22
N LEU A 411 17.29 19.61 15.15
CA LEU A 411 16.85 19.39 16.55
C LEU A 411 15.33 19.17 16.65
N ILE A 412 14.57 19.76 15.76
CA ILE A 412 13.14 19.50 15.55
C ILE A 412 13.04 18.54 14.39
N ASP A 413 12.37 17.39 14.58
CA ASP A 413 12.21 16.40 13.53
C ASP A 413 11.48 16.97 12.29
N PRO A 414 11.78 16.44 11.08
CA PRO A 414 11.09 16.85 9.88
C PRO A 414 9.59 16.42 9.92
N PRO A 415 8.76 16.91 8.97
CA PRO A 415 7.37 16.50 8.89
C PRO A 415 7.19 14.98 8.91
N GLY A 416 6.17 14.50 9.61
CA GLY A 416 5.94 13.06 9.84
C GLY A 416 5.95 12.21 8.57
N PHE A 417 5.44 12.71 7.44
CA PHE A 417 5.52 12.01 6.16
C PHE A 417 6.96 11.83 5.68
N LYS A 418 7.81 12.84 5.83
CA LYS A 418 9.25 12.74 5.49
C LYS A 418 9.95 11.78 6.45
N LEU A 419 9.66 11.88 7.75
CA LEU A 419 10.24 11.03 8.78
C LEU A 419 9.83 9.55 8.62
N SER A 420 8.60 9.25 8.19
CA SER A 420 8.11 7.89 7.99
C SER A 420 8.84 7.11 6.89
N GLN A 421 9.60 7.79 6.04
CA GLN A 421 10.42 7.17 5.01
C GLN A 421 11.79 6.70 5.54
N ASP A 422 12.14 7.00 6.79
CA ASP A 422 13.36 6.49 7.41
C ASP A 422 13.16 5.03 7.82
N GLU A 423 13.69 4.10 7.03
CA GLU A 423 13.58 2.66 7.27
C GLU A 423 14.38 2.18 8.50
N ARG A 424 15.28 2.99 9.03
CA ARG A 424 16.06 2.69 10.25
C ARG A 424 15.21 2.78 11.52
N LEU A 425 14.09 3.50 11.44
CA LEU A 425 13.18 3.72 12.56
C LEU A 425 12.04 2.69 12.56
N GLY A 426 11.79 2.08 13.72
CA GLY A 426 10.56 1.34 13.97
C GLY A 426 9.34 2.27 14.03
N PHE A 427 8.16 1.73 13.80
CA PHE A 427 6.93 2.54 13.76
C PHE A 427 6.55 3.09 15.14
N GLN A 428 6.87 2.40 16.23
CA GLN A 428 6.69 2.93 17.59
C GLN A 428 7.59 4.14 17.84
N GLU A 429 8.86 4.09 17.41
CA GLU A 429 9.77 5.20 17.55
C GLU A 429 9.33 6.38 16.67
N LEU A 430 8.92 6.13 15.44
CA LEU A 430 8.31 7.14 14.57
C LEU A 430 7.12 7.83 15.24
N GLU A 431 6.22 7.05 15.84
CA GLU A 431 5.05 7.60 16.54
C GLU A 431 5.44 8.51 17.70
N LYS A 432 6.43 8.10 18.52
CA LYS A 432 6.94 8.90 19.63
C LYS A 432 7.56 10.21 19.15
N ARG A 433 8.40 10.16 18.11
CA ARG A 433 9.08 11.35 17.56
C ARG A 433 8.09 12.32 16.94
N ILE A 434 7.11 11.83 16.18
CA ILE A 434 6.06 12.68 15.59
C ILE A 434 5.22 13.33 16.68
N PHE A 435 4.85 12.60 17.73
CA PHE A 435 4.11 13.14 18.86
C PHE A 435 4.90 14.24 19.60
N LYS A 436 6.19 13.99 19.86
CA LYS A 436 7.08 14.97 20.48
C LYS A 436 7.17 16.26 19.65
N THR A 437 7.34 16.13 18.34
CA THR A 437 7.42 17.27 17.42
C THR A 437 6.11 18.04 17.37
N ASP A 438 4.97 17.38 17.30
CA ASP A 438 3.66 18.02 17.35
C ASP A 438 3.45 18.79 18.65
N LEU A 439 3.79 18.21 19.80
CA LEU A 439 3.73 18.89 21.10
C LEU A 439 4.63 20.15 21.12
N THR A 440 5.85 20.04 20.63
CA THR A 440 6.78 21.16 20.53
C THR A 440 6.18 22.30 19.69
N LEU A 441 5.56 21.98 18.55
CA LEU A 441 4.88 22.99 17.72
C LEU A 441 3.73 23.67 18.45
N TYR A 442 2.88 22.91 19.16
CA TYR A 442 1.79 23.48 19.93
C TYR A 442 2.31 24.45 21.02
N VAL A 443 3.40 24.09 21.69
CA VAL A 443 4.03 24.98 22.70
C VAL A 443 4.54 26.25 22.03
N ILE A 444 5.28 26.14 20.93
CA ILE A 444 5.83 27.32 20.21
C ILE A 444 4.68 28.24 19.75
N LEU A 445 3.63 27.68 19.14
CA LEU A 445 2.47 28.45 18.67
C LEU A 445 1.74 29.12 19.83
N SER A 446 1.59 28.44 20.96
CA SER A 446 0.95 28.99 22.16
C SER A 446 1.75 30.17 22.75
N VAL A 447 3.07 30.06 22.80
CA VAL A 447 3.96 31.15 23.25
C VAL A 447 3.86 32.36 22.31
N ILE A 448 3.93 32.14 21.00
CA ILE A 448 3.80 33.20 19.99
C ILE A 448 2.45 33.90 20.13
N LEU A 449 1.34 33.14 20.22
CA LEU A 449 0.01 33.70 20.36
C LEU A 449 -0.12 34.52 21.66
N SER A 450 0.38 34.02 22.77
CA SER A 450 0.40 34.73 24.06
C SER A 450 1.19 36.04 23.98
N ALA A 451 2.35 36.02 23.32
CA ALA A 451 3.16 37.25 23.11
C ALA A 451 2.43 38.25 22.22
N LEU A 452 1.78 37.81 21.16
CA LEU A 452 0.98 38.69 20.28
C LEU A 452 -0.20 39.31 21.02
N ILE A 453 -0.92 38.57 21.85
CA ILE A 453 -2.02 39.06 22.68
C ILE A 453 -1.49 40.10 23.70
N TYR A 454 -0.36 39.81 24.32
CA TYR A 454 0.27 40.74 25.26
C TYR A 454 0.68 42.07 24.59
N LEU A 455 1.28 41.98 23.39
CA LEU A 455 1.67 43.18 22.63
C LEU A 455 0.44 43.95 22.15
N ALA A 456 -0.60 43.28 21.67
CA ALA A 456 -1.84 43.93 21.28
C ALA A 456 -2.48 44.71 22.47
N LYS A 457 -2.53 44.12 23.68
CA LYS A 457 -3.03 44.78 24.89
C LYS A 457 -2.19 45.98 25.34
N ARG A 458 -0.95 46.12 24.88
CA ARG A 458 -0.10 47.28 25.15
C ARG A 458 -0.23 48.41 24.12
N LEU A 459 -0.70 48.09 22.94
CA LEU A 459 -0.88 49.01 21.81
C LEU A 459 -2.28 49.63 21.77
N PHE A 460 -3.21 49.02 22.43
CA PHE A 460 -4.61 49.47 22.62
C PHE A 460 -4.89 49.66 24.13
#